data_a86c63e977b74731d8fe5d10b8cb431d
#
_entry.id   a86c63e977b74731d8fe5d10b8cb431d
#
_cell.length_a   1.000
_cell.length_b   1.000
_cell.length_c   1.000
_cell.angle_alpha   90.00
_cell.angle_beta   90.00
_cell.angle_gamma   90.00
#
_symmetry.space_group_name_H-M   'P 1'
#
loop_
_entity.id
_entity.type
_entity.pdbx_description
1 polymer ?
#
loop_
_entity_poly.entity_id
_entity_poly.type
_entity_poly.pdbx_seq_one_letter_code
_entity_poly.pdbx_strand_id
1 'polypeptide(L)'
;DLDNGTLTETQAQELIDHMVMKFRMVKFARIPSYNQLFSGDPVWATLEVGGIGMDGRSMVTKNCYRFLHTLENMGPAPEPNLTVLYSSALPKTFKDYASKISIKTSSVQYENDDVMKPVWGDDYSICCCVSATQTGKEMQFFGARANLGKCLLYAINGGMDEKLHEQIGPHYAPITAEYLDYDEVIARYDVMMDWLAGLYVNVLNLIQYMHDKYYYEAAEMALIDTDVRRTFATGIAGFSHVVDSLSAIKYAKVLSLI
;
A
#
# COMPACT_ATOMS: atom_id res chain seq x y z
N ASP A 1 -21.12 28.65 5.69
CA ASP A 1 -20.34 29.37 6.72
C ASP A 1 -19.42 30.44 6.11
N LEU A 2 -18.73 30.15 5.00
CA LEU A 2 -17.92 31.13 4.29
C LEU A 2 -18.79 32.23 3.64
N ASP A 3 -19.89 31.84 2.99
CA ASP A 3 -20.77 32.79 2.27
C ASP A 3 -21.52 33.75 3.20
N ASN A 4 -21.78 33.33 4.42
CA ASN A 4 -22.46 34.16 5.44
C ASN A 4 -21.48 34.84 6.42
N GLY A 5 -20.17 34.69 6.21
CA GLY A 5 -19.14 35.31 7.03
C GLY A 5 -18.91 34.69 8.40
N THR A 6 -19.50 33.53 8.70
CA THR A 6 -19.25 32.79 9.96
C THR A 6 -17.80 32.31 10.05
N LEU A 7 -17.21 31.96 8.91
CA LEU A 7 -15.81 31.57 8.80
C LEU A 7 -15.11 32.42 7.75
N THR A 8 -13.88 32.78 8.02
CA THR A 8 -12.93 33.29 7.01
C THR A 8 -12.27 32.12 6.25
N GLU A 9 -11.70 32.40 5.10
CA GLU A 9 -10.92 31.39 4.33
C GLU A 9 -9.77 30.79 5.16
N THR A 10 -9.09 31.62 5.98
CA THR A 10 -8.03 31.18 6.88
C THR A 10 -8.57 30.21 7.95
N GLN A 11 -9.68 30.56 8.58
CA GLN A 11 -10.30 29.67 9.58
C GLN A 11 -10.78 28.35 8.96
N ALA A 12 -11.32 28.38 7.73
CA ALA A 12 -11.71 27.17 7.04
C ALA A 12 -10.51 26.26 6.73
N GLN A 13 -9.37 26.82 6.33
CA GLN A 13 -8.13 26.07 6.16
C GLN A 13 -7.63 25.50 7.49
N GLU A 14 -7.63 26.30 8.56
CA GLU A 14 -7.19 25.87 9.89
C GLU A 14 -8.02 24.70 10.42
N LEU A 15 -9.35 24.70 10.22
CA LEU A 15 -10.21 23.59 10.60
C LEU A 15 -9.87 22.29 9.85
N ILE A 16 -9.53 22.39 8.56
CA ILE A 16 -9.09 21.24 7.76
C ILE A 16 -7.71 20.76 8.22
N ASP A 17 -6.79 21.66 8.48
CA ASP A 17 -5.48 21.31 9.04
C ASP A 17 -5.63 20.58 10.39
N HIS A 18 -6.51 21.03 11.27
CA HIS A 18 -6.82 20.35 12.53
C HIS A 18 -7.42 18.96 12.33
N MET A 19 -8.28 18.77 11.32
CA MET A 19 -8.82 17.45 10.98
C MET A 19 -7.68 16.52 10.53
N VAL A 20 -6.82 16.97 9.61
CA VAL A 20 -5.67 16.19 9.12
C VAL A 20 -4.69 15.87 10.25
N MET A 21 -4.46 16.83 11.16
CA MET A 21 -3.65 16.60 12.37
C MET A 21 -4.20 15.46 13.22
N LYS A 22 -5.52 15.36 13.38
CA LYS A 22 -6.14 14.26 14.13
C LYS A 22 -5.90 12.90 13.47
N PHE A 23 -5.95 12.79 12.15
CA PHE A 23 -5.55 11.56 11.46
C PHE A 23 -4.11 11.16 11.78
N ARG A 24 -3.18 12.12 11.85
CA ARG A 24 -1.78 11.86 12.20
C ARG A 24 -1.59 11.48 13.67
N MET A 25 -2.53 11.83 14.54
CA MET A 25 -2.48 11.53 15.98
C MET A 25 -3.11 10.19 16.34
N VAL A 26 -4.03 9.68 15.54
CA VAL A 26 -4.69 8.40 15.81
C VAL A 26 -3.69 7.27 15.67
N LYS A 27 -3.70 6.34 16.63
CA LYS A 27 -2.77 5.22 16.70
C LYS A 27 -3.50 3.90 16.85
N PHE A 28 -2.96 2.84 16.23
CA PHE A 28 -3.35 1.48 16.55
C PHE A 28 -2.56 0.94 17.74
N ALA A 29 -3.25 0.18 18.60
CA ALA A 29 -2.57 -0.62 19.60
C ALA A 29 -2.02 -1.90 18.94
N ARG A 30 -0.73 -1.91 18.64
CA ARG A 30 -0.03 -3.02 18.02
C ARG A 30 1.03 -3.59 18.97
N ILE A 31 1.44 -4.82 18.72
CA ILE A 31 2.57 -5.41 19.46
C ILE A 31 3.88 -4.65 19.16
N PRO A 32 4.80 -4.52 20.13
CA PRO A 32 6.02 -3.72 19.97
C PRO A 32 6.87 -4.07 18.73
N SER A 33 7.01 -5.35 18.42
CA SER A 33 7.76 -5.81 17.24
C SER A 33 7.16 -5.31 15.92
N TYR A 34 5.84 -5.21 15.83
CA TYR A 34 5.18 -4.66 14.64
C TYR A 34 5.40 -3.15 14.52
N ASN A 35 5.30 -2.42 15.64
CA ASN A 35 5.57 -0.99 15.68
C ASN A 35 7.01 -0.65 15.30
N GLN A 36 7.95 -1.48 15.73
CA GLN A 36 9.36 -1.32 15.37
C GLN A 36 9.58 -1.51 13.86
N LEU A 37 8.89 -2.48 13.24
CA LEU A 37 9.00 -2.74 11.82
C LEU A 37 8.46 -1.58 10.97
N PHE A 38 7.37 -0.95 11.40
CA PHE A 38 6.69 0.13 10.67
C PHE A 38 6.99 1.53 11.21
N SER A 39 7.96 1.67 12.10
CA SER A 39 8.36 2.95 12.69
C SER A 39 7.20 3.73 13.36
N GLY A 40 6.30 3.02 14.02
CA GLY A 40 5.14 3.59 14.72
C GLY A 40 3.82 2.85 14.42
N ASP A 41 2.72 3.50 14.75
CA ASP A 41 1.37 2.94 14.72
C ASP A 41 0.45 3.65 13.71
N PRO A 42 0.81 3.79 12.42
CA PRO A 42 -0.05 4.45 11.45
C PRO A 42 -1.37 3.70 11.28
N VAL A 43 -2.47 4.45 11.17
CA VAL A 43 -3.82 3.90 10.93
C VAL A 43 -4.03 3.59 9.45
N TRP A 44 -3.25 4.24 8.57
CA TRP A 44 -3.35 4.13 7.11
C TRP A 44 -4.68 4.64 6.56
N ALA A 45 -5.24 5.69 7.22
CA ALA A 45 -6.43 6.35 6.71
C ALA A 45 -6.20 6.94 5.32
N THR A 46 -7.16 6.75 4.43
CA THR A 46 -7.17 7.35 3.09
C THR A 46 -8.11 8.55 3.05
N LEU A 47 -7.68 9.62 2.40
CA LEU A 47 -8.47 10.80 2.13
C LEU A 47 -8.46 11.05 0.62
N GLU A 48 -9.64 11.02 0.01
CA GLU A 48 -9.80 11.14 -1.43
C GLU A 48 -10.31 12.53 -1.80
N VAL A 49 -9.75 13.12 -2.85
CA VAL A 49 -10.16 14.42 -3.39
C VAL A 49 -10.21 14.39 -4.92
N GLY A 50 -11.07 15.19 -5.48
CA GLY A 50 -11.27 15.25 -6.94
C GLY A 50 -12.31 14.24 -7.42
N GLY A 51 -12.05 13.61 -8.55
CA GLY A 51 -12.96 12.64 -9.16
C GLY A 51 -14.10 13.25 -9.98
N ILE A 52 -14.86 12.37 -10.62
CA ILE A 52 -16.03 12.72 -11.46
C ILE A 52 -17.26 12.08 -10.83
N GLY A 53 -18.32 12.87 -10.64
CA GLY A 53 -19.60 12.37 -10.14
C GLY A 53 -20.35 11.50 -11.16
N MET A 54 -21.41 10.83 -10.69
CA MET A 54 -22.26 9.99 -11.54
C MET A 54 -22.92 10.75 -12.69
N ASP A 55 -23.07 12.04 -12.54
CA ASP A 55 -23.63 12.95 -13.56
C ASP A 55 -22.57 13.55 -14.51
N GLY A 56 -21.32 13.07 -14.42
CA GLY A 56 -20.19 13.53 -15.23
C GLY A 56 -19.57 14.86 -14.78
N ARG A 57 -20.07 15.49 -13.71
CA ARG A 57 -19.49 16.73 -13.19
C ARG A 57 -18.21 16.45 -12.39
N SER A 58 -17.27 17.38 -12.50
CA SER A 58 -16.11 17.39 -11.61
C SER A 58 -16.55 17.58 -10.16
N MET A 59 -16.02 16.73 -9.27
CA MET A 59 -16.23 16.83 -7.82
C MET A 59 -15.20 17.72 -7.13
N VAL A 60 -14.38 18.42 -7.89
CA VAL A 60 -13.41 19.37 -7.34
C VAL A 60 -14.12 20.57 -6.72
N THR A 61 -13.87 20.78 -5.44
CA THR A 61 -14.37 21.92 -4.66
C THR A 61 -13.20 22.70 -4.07
N LYS A 62 -13.45 23.85 -3.46
CA LYS A 62 -12.43 24.58 -2.69
C LYS A 62 -11.77 23.71 -1.60
N ASN A 63 -12.52 22.77 -1.00
CA ASN A 63 -11.97 21.88 0.00
C ASN A 63 -10.91 20.91 -0.57
N CYS A 64 -11.05 20.50 -1.83
CA CYS A 64 -9.99 19.68 -2.46
C CYS A 64 -8.64 20.43 -2.48
N TYR A 65 -8.67 21.73 -2.77
CA TYR A 65 -7.47 22.57 -2.70
C TYR A 65 -6.96 22.72 -1.26
N ARG A 66 -7.86 22.89 -0.28
CA ARG A 66 -7.49 23.02 1.14
C ARG A 66 -6.84 21.75 1.67
N PHE A 67 -7.37 20.57 1.33
CA PHE A 67 -6.75 19.30 1.71
C PHE A 67 -5.36 19.13 1.11
N LEU A 68 -5.16 19.47 -0.16
CA LEU A 68 -3.83 19.48 -0.76
C LEU A 68 -2.90 20.51 -0.08
N HIS A 69 -3.43 21.67 0.29
CA HIS A 69 -2.68 22.73 0.95
C HIS A 69 -2.20 22.36 2.36
N THR A 70 -2.87 21.43 3.04
CA THR A 70 -2.40 20.92 4.35
C THR A 70 -0.98 20.35 4.29
N LEU A 71 -0.57 19.79 3.14
CA LEU A 71 0.78 19.29 2.95
C LEU A 71 1.84 20.41 2.91
N GLU A 72 1.44 21.61 2.52
CA GLU A 72 2.33 22.79 2.61
C GLU A 72 2.39 23.34 4.05
N ASN A 73 1.23 23.42 4.73
CA ASN A 73 1.13 23.97 6.09
C ASN A 73 1.77 23.07 7.15
N MET A 74 1.55 21.76 7.04
CA MET A 74 1.92 20.79 8.07
C MET A 74 3.10 19.90 7.66
N GLY A 75 3.59 20.04 6.43
CA GLY A 75 4.59 19.17 5.84
C GLY A 75 4.08 17.79 5.43
N PRO A 76 4.87 17.03 4.64
CA PRO A 76 4.54 15.69 4.20
C PRO A 76 4.46 14.74 5.40
N ALA A 77 3.55 13.77 5.30
CA ALA A 77 3.41 12.68 6.27
C ALA A 77 2.74 11.48 5.61
N PRO A 78 2.96 10.26 6.13
CA PRO A 78 2.32 9.06 5.59
C PRO A 78 0.82 9.04 5.79
N GLU A 79 0.28 9.86 6.67
CA GLU A 79 -1.15 9.91 7.01
C GLU A 79 -1.73 11.33 7.00
N PRO A 80 -2.97 11.43 6.51
CA PRO A 80 -3.69 10.42 5.72
C PRO A 80 -3.01 10.17 4.37
N ASN A 81 -3.21 8.99 3.77
CA ASN A 81 -2.88 8.78 2.36
C ASN A 81 -3.79 9.70 1.55
N LEU A 82 -3.25 10.79 1.03
CA LEU A 82 -4.01 11.75 0.24
C LEU A 82 -4.01 11.33 -1.22
N THR A 83 -5.16 10.88 -1.70
CA THR A 83 -5.35 10.36 -3.05
C THR A 83 -6.16 11.34 -3.90
N VAL A 84 -5.63 11.73 -5.03
CA VAL A 84 -6.36 12.45 -6.06
C VAL A 84 -7.00 11.44 -7.01
N LEU A 85 -8.33 11.42 -7.05
CA LEU A 85 -9.08 10.69 -8.06
C LEU A 85 -8.99 11.49 -9.38
N TYR A 86 -7.99 11.13 -10.16
CA TYR A 86 -7.67 11.82 -11.40
C TYR A 86 -8.66 11.47 -12.51
N SER A 87 -9.02 12.45 -13.32
CA SER A 87 -9.68 12.25 -14.62
C SER A 87 -9.16 13.29 -15.62
N SER A 88 -9.16 12.90 -16.88
CA SER A 88 -8.88 13.84 -17.98
C SER A 88 -9.80 15.05 -17.96
N ALA A 89 -11.06 14.88 -17.52
CA ALA A 89 -12.10 15.89 -17.42
C ALA A 89 -11.96 16.85 -16.22
N LEU A 90 -11.05 16.62 -15.28
CA LEU A 90 -10.85 17.53 -14.15
C LEU A 90 -10.36 18.92 -14.60
N PRO A 91 -10.72 20.00 -13.86
CA PRO A 91 -10.23 21.34 -14.16
C PRO A 91 -8.70 21.40 -14.22
N LYS A 92 -8.19 22.03 -15.27
CA LYS A 92 -6.73 22.17 -15.46
C LYS A 92 -6.04 22.80 -14.24
N THR A 93 -6.66 23.83 -13.66
CA THR A 93 -6.13 24.52 -12.46
C THR A 93 -5.95 23.58 -11.27
N PHE A 94 -6.86 22.62 -11.09
CA PHE A 94 -6.75 21.62 -10.03
C PHE A 94 -5.63 20.62 -10.34
N LYS A 95 -5.54 20.13 -11.57
CA LYS A 95 -4.47 19.23 -12.01
C LYS A 95 -3.08 19.86 -11.83
N ASP A 96 -2.93 21.12 -12.24
CA ASP A 96 -1.68 21.88 -12.09
C ASP A 96 -1.31 22.06 -10.60
N TYR A 97 -2.31 22.38 -9.76
CA TYR A 97 -2.08 22.54 -8.32
C TYR A 97 -1.69 21.23 -7.63
N ALA A 98 -2.44 20.15 -7.90
CA ALA A 98 -2.12 18.81 -7.36
C ALA A 98 -0.71 18.37 -7.78
N SER A 99 -0.33 18.56 -9.03
CA SER A 99 1.01 18.26 -9.53
C SER A 99 2.08 19.08 -8.82
N LYS A 100 1.86 20.38 -8.60
CA LYS A 100 2.77 21.24 -7.85
C LYS A 100 3.00 20.72 -6.42
N ILE A 101 1.92 20.37 -5.72
CA ILE A 101 2.00 19.83 -4.36
C ILE A 101 2.73 18.48 -4.36
N SER A 102 2.43 17.62 -5.32
CA SER A 102 3.09 16.32 -5.48
C SER A 102 4.60 16.46 -5.66
N ILE A 103 5.04 17.35 -6.54
CA ILE A 103 6.48 17.63 -6.77
C ILE A 103 7.15 18.15 -5.49
N LYS A 104 6.47 19.04 -4.76
CA LYS A 104 7.01 19.69 -3.56
C LYS A 104 7.11 18.75 -2.36
N THR A 105 6.15 17.82 -2.21
CA THR A 105 5.98 17.06 -0.96
C THR A 105 6.17 15.56 -1.12
N SER A 106 6.07 15.00 -2.34
CA SER A 106 6.05 13.56 -2.62
C SER A 106 5.01 12.78 -1.78
N SER A 107 3.89 13.43 -1.40
CA SER A 107 2.89 12.89 -0.48
C SER A 107 1.48 12.84 -1.07
N VAL A 108 1.35 12.87 -2.38
CA VAL A 108 0.07 12.76 -3.10
C VAL A 108 0.08 11.49 -3.92
N GLN A 109 -0.96 10.69 -3.77
CA GLN A 109 -1.24 9.53 -4.61
C GLN A 109 -2.26 9.90 -5.71
N TYR A 110 -2.27 9.12 -6.79
CA TYR A 110 -3.20 9.31 -7.89
C TYR A 110 -3.83 7.99 -8.27
N GLU A 111 -5.16 7.99 -8.38
CA GLU A 111 -5.93 6.93 -9.01
C GLU A 111 -6.71 7.49 -10.19
N ASN A 112 -6.78 6.73 -11.28
CA ASN A 112 -7.39 7.22 -12.50
C ASN A 112 -8.87 6.81 -12.60
N ASP A 113 -9.76 7.75 -12.30
CA ASP A 113 -11.21 7.58 -12.39
C ASP A 113 -11.68 7.10 -13.77
N ASP A 114 -11.02 7.55 -14.83
CA ASP A 114 -11.38 7.17 -16.21
C ASP A 114 -11.12 5.66 -16.47
N VAL A 115 -10.23 5.05 -15.69
CA VAL A 115 -9.89 3.62 -15.76
C VAL A 115 -10.61 2.80 -14.69
N MET A 116 -10.75 3.35 -13.48
CA MET A 116 -11.28 2.63 -12.33
C MET A 116 -12.81 2.48 -12.39
N LYS A 117 -13.53 3.52 -12.72
CA LYS A 117 -15.01 3.50 -12.77
C LYS A 117 -15.60 2.46 -13.71
N PRO A 118 -15.09 2.23 -14.92
CA PRO A 118 -15.60 1.16 -15.78
C PRO A 118 -15.54 -0.24 -15.17
N VAL A 119 -14.63 -0.47 -14.21
CA VAL A 119 -14.44 -1.78 -13.55
C VAL A 119 -15.16 -1.85 -12.21
N TRP A 120 -15.04 -0.79 -11.40
CA TRP A 120 -15.50 -0.78 -10.00
C TRP A 120 -16.83 -0.05 -9.77
N GLY A 121 -17.32 0.66 -10.78
CA GLY A 121 -18.52 1.52 -10.68
C GLY A 121 -18.20 2.89 -10.09
N ASP A 122 -19.24 3.70 -9.95
CA ASP A 122 -19.10 5.09 -9.50
C ASP A 122 -18.85 5.21 -7.99
N ASP A 123 -19.20 4.19 -7.22
CA ASP A 123 -19.14 4.17 -5.76
C ASP A 123 -17.95 3.34 -5.26
N TYR A 124 -16.79 3.57 -5.85
CA TYR A 124 -15.55 2.97 -5.37
C TYR A 124 -14.75 3.93 -4.51
N SER A 125 -13.95 3.39 -3.65
CA SER A 125 -12.94 4.11 -2.87
C SER A 125 -11.61 3.35 -2.86
N ILE A 126 -10.56 4.02 -2.46
CA ILE A 126 -9.23 3.42 -2.33
C ILE A 126 -8.99 3.05 -0.88
N CYS A 127 -8.79 1.76 -0.65
CA CYS A 127 -8.41 1.25 0.66
C CYS A 127 -6.90 1.32 0.84
N CYS A 128 -6.47 1.89 1.96
CA CYS A 128 -5.07 2.01 2.34
C CYS A 128 -4.25 2.79 1.30
N CYS A 129 -3.48 2.11 0.44
CA CYS A 129 -2.59 2.76 -0.51
C CYS A 129 -3.21 2.88 -1.92
N VAL A 130 -3.60 1.75 -2.52
CA VAL A 130 -3.96 1.69 -3.95
C VAL A 130 -5.05 0.64 -4.27
N SER A 131 -5.65 0.03 -3.28
CA SER A 131 -6.61 -1.03 -3.50
C SER A 131 -8.01 -0.49 -3.64
N ALA A 132 -8.63 -0.70 -4.80
CA ALA A 132 -10.01 -0.28 -5.02
C ALA A 132 -11.00 -1.26 -4.36
N THR A 133 -12.03 -0.70 -3.75
CA THR A 133 -13.18 -1.44 -3.21
C THR A 133 -14.46 -0.66 -3.47
N GLN A 134 -15.59 -1.37 -3.59
CA GLN A 134 -16.89 -0.71 -3.59
C GLN A 134 -17.28 -0.36 -2.15
N THR A 135 -17.52 0.92 -1.90
CA THR A 135 -17.80 1.46 -0.56
C THR A 135 -19.01 0.79 0.07
N GLY A 136 -18.83 0.22 1.25
CA GLY A 136 -19.88 -0.47 2.00
C GLY A 136 -20.33 -1.83 1.47
N LYS A 137 -19.76 -2.33 0.36
CA LYS A 137 -20.13 -3.61 -0.27
C LYS A 137 -19.01 -4.62 -0.30
N GLU A 138 -17.78 -4.15 -0.22
CA GLU A 138 -16.60 -4.99 -0.29
C GLU A 138 -15.71 -4.78 0.92
N MET A 139 -15.05 -5.83 1.32
CA MET A 139 -14.03 -5.83 2.36
C MET A 139 -12.75 -6.38 1.79
N GLN A 140 -11.65 -5.69 2.01
CA GLN A 140 -10.35 -6.15 1.59
C GLN A 140 -9.47 -6.45 2.79
N PHE A 141 -8.90 -7.64 2.78
CA PHE A 141 -7.94 -8.07 3.79
C PHE A 141 -6.51 -8.01 3.24
N PHE A 142 -5.63 -7.37 3.98
CA PHE A 142 -4.20 -7.32 3.70
C PHE A 142 -3.41 -7.83 4.90
N GLY A 143 -2.96 -9.10 4.84
CA GLY A 143 -2.35 -9.77 5.99
C GLY A 143 -0.83 -9.74 6.04
N ALA A 144 -0.16 -9.83 4.90
CA ALA A 144 1.29 -9.95 4.84
C ALA A 144 1.86 -9.59 3.47
N ARG A 145 3.17 -9.33 3.44
CA ARG A 145 3.96 -9.23 2.19
C ARG A 145 4.94 -10.40 2.11
N ALA A 146 5.10 -10.96 0.90
CA ALA A 146 6.15 -11.91 0.61
C ALA A 146 7.46 -11.17 0.30
N ASN A 147 8.54 -11.51 1.00
CA ASN A 147 9.85 -10.90 0.79
C ASN A 147 10.64 -11.66 -0.27
N LEU A 148 10.60 -11.16 -1.51
CA LEU A 148 11.26 -11.79 -2.65
C LEU A 148 12.80 -11.74 -2.56
N GLY A 149 13.35 -10.67 -1.97
CA GLY A 149 14.79 -10.55 -1.74
C GLY A 149 15.32 -11.62 -0.80
N LYS A 150 14.62 -11.87 0.31
CA LYS A 150 14.95 -12.99 1.21
C LYS A 150 14.78 -14.35 0.53
N CYS A 151 13.76 -14.49 -0.30
CA CYS A 151 13.55 -15.71 -1.08
C CYS A 151 14.74 -16.01 -2.00
N LEU A 152 15.30 -14.97 -2.65
CA LEU A 152 16.51 -15.13 -3.47
C LEU A 152 17.74 -15.53 -2.63
N LEU A 153 17.93 -14.91 -1.46
CA LEU A 153 19.01 -15.30 -0.55
C LEU A 153 18.85 -16.76 -0.07
N TYR A 154 17.63 -17.18 0.25
CA TYR A 154 17.37 -18.58 0.63
C TYR A 154 17.63 -19.53 -0.56
N ALA A 155 17.33 -19.12 -1.78
CA ALA A 155 17.65 -19.91 -2.98
C ALA A 155 19.16 -20.14 -3.13
N ILE A 156 19.98 -19.15 -2.81
CA ILE A 156 21.46 -19.24 -2.84
C ILE A 156 21.98 -20.05 -1.63
N ASN A 157 21.45 -19.80 -0.44
CA ASN A 157 21.97 -20.35 0.83
C ASN A 157 21.34 -21.71 1.22
N GLY A 158 20.67 -22.41 0.33
CA GLY A 158 20.07 -23.72 0.62
C GLY A 158 18.92 -23.69 1.61
N GLY A 159 18.15 -22.58 1.65
CA GLY A 159 17.03 -22.36 2.55
C GLY A 159 17.40 -21.77 3.90
N MET A 160 18.67 -21.49 4.16
CA MET A 160 19.16 -20.91 5.42
C MET A 160 19.02 -19.39 5.42
N ASP A 161 18.61 -18.84 6.57
CA ASP A 161 18.68 -17.40 6.80
C ASP A 161 20.11 -16.96 7.18
N GLU A 162 20.64 -15.97 6.47
CA GLU A 162 22.02 -15.52 6.62
C GLU A 162 22.30 -14.76 7.93
N LYS A 163 21.25 -14.32 8.64
CA LYS A 163 21.37 -13.59 9.91
C LYS A 163 21.07 -14.47 11.11
N LEU A 164 20.02 -15.26 11.00
CA LEU A 164 19.57 -16.12 12.10
C LEU A 164 20.31 -17.45 12.12
N HIS A 165 20.91 -17.86 10.99
CA HIS A 165 21.52 -19.18 10.81
C HIS A 165 20.54 -20.32 11.06
N GLU A 166 19.28 -20.10 10.73
CA GLU A 166 18.18 -21.05 10.87
C GLU A 166 17.68 -21.52 9.50
N GLN A 167 17.24 -22.78 9.44
CA GLN A 167 16.62 -23.33 8.24
C GLN A 167 15.17 -22.79 8.15
N ILE A 168 14.91 -21.89 7.21
CA ILE A 168 13.61 -21.27 7.02
C ILE A 168 12.89 -21.88 5.81
N GLY A 169 13.57 -22.00 4.68
CA GLY A 169 13.01 -22.56 3.44
C GLY A 169 13.30 -24.06 3.29
N PRO A 170 12.89 -24.67 2.16
CA PRO A 170 13.28 -26.04 1.82
C PRO A 170 14.80 -26.23 1.87
N HIS A 171 15.24 -27.35 2.44
CA HIS A 171 16.66 -27.66 2.60
C HIS A 171 17.25 -28.27 1.33
N TYR A 172 18.35 -27.71 0.86
CA TYR A 172 19.21 -28.28 -0.17
C TYR A 172 20.63 -27.70 -0.03
N ALA A 173 21.60 -28.25 -0.79
CA ALA A 173 22.96 -27.76 -0.72
C ALA A 173 23.06 -26.29 -1.19
N PRO A 174 23.70 -25.39 -0.41
CA PRO A 174 23.92 -24.02 -0.84
C PRO A 174 24.81 -23.95 -2.08
N ILE A 175 24.78 -22.81 -2.78
CA ILE A 175 25.73 -22.56 -3.87
C ILE A 175 27.08 -22.19 -3.25
N THR A 176 28.09 -23.02 -3.47
CA THR A 176 29.45 -22.82 -2.93
C THR A 176 30.47 -22.43 -4.01
N ALA A 177 30.01 -22.22 -5.23
CA ALA A 177 30.87 -21.75 -6.32
C ALA A 177 31.41 -20.35 -6.05
N GLU A 178 32.64 -20.06 -6.47
CA GLU A 178 33.25 -18.73 -6.31
C GLU A 178 32.45 -17.63 -7.00
N TYR A 179 31.83 -17.95 -8.14
CA TYR A 179 30.96 -17.04 -8.87
C TYR A 179 29.58 -17.64 -9.03
N LEU A 180 28.55 -16.81 -8.89
CA LEU A 180 27.16 -17.23 -9.11
C LEU A 180 26.89 -17.42 -10.61
N ASP A 181 26.34 -18.58 -10.96
CA ASP A 181 25.83 -18.88 -12.29
C ASP A 181 24.34 -18.51 -12.37
N TYR A 182 23.97 -17.79 -13.44
CA TYR A 182 22.60 -17.29 -13.57
C TYR A 182 21.57 -18.41 -13.71
N ASP A 183 21.86 -19.42 -14.54
CA ASP A 183 20.90 -20.49 -14.81
C ASP A 183 20.70 -21.39 -13.57
N GLU A 184 21.77 -21.60 -12.79
CA GLU A 184 21.66 -22.29 -11.50
C GLU A 184 20.85 -21.48 -10.49
N VAL A 185 21.12 -20.18 -10.33
CA VAL A 185 20.43 -19.32 -9.39
C VAL A 185 18.95 -19.20 -9.72
N ILE A 186 18.59 -18.98 -11.00
CA ILE A 186 17.19 -18.85 -11.39
C ILE A 186 16.42 -20.15 -11.19
N ALA A 187 17.01 -21.31 -11.52
CA ALA A 187 16.36 -22.60 -11.31
C ALA A 187 16.06 -22.86 -9.82
N ARG A 188 16.98 -22.52 -8.93
CA ARG A 188 16.77 -22.64 -7.48
C ARG A 188 15.77 -21.61 -6.96
N TYR A 189 15.79 -20.40 -7.51
CA TYR A 189 14.86 -19.35 -7.16
C TYR A 189 13.42 -19.73 -7.53
N ASP A 190 13.20 -20.33 -8.69
CA ASP A 190 11.88 -20.80 -9.11
C ASP A 190 11.30 -21.82 -8.11
N VAL A 191 12.10 -22.81 -7.69
CA VAL A 191 11.68 -23.79 -6.66
C VAL A 191 11.35 -23.10 -5.33
N MET A 192 12.18 -22.14 -4.92
CA MET A 192 11.94 -21.38 -3.69
C MET A 192 10.70 -20.50 -3.78
N MET A 193 10.42 -19.93 -4.95
CA MET A 193 9.22 -19.11 -5.20
C MET A 193 7.95 -19.95 -5.15
N ASP A 194 7.95 -21.17 -5.70
CA ASP A 194 6.81 -22.09 -5.60
C ASP A 194 6.50 -22.43 -4.14
N TRP A 195 7.53 -22.73 -3.34
CA TRP A 195 7.37 -22.93 -1.90
C TRP A 195 6.82 -21.69 -1.19
N LEU A 196 7.40 -20.51 -1.48
CA LEU A 196 6.96 -19.26 -0.87
C LEU A 196 5.51 -18.93 -1.23
N ALA A 197 5.11 -19.13 -2.48
CA ALA A 197 3.74 -18.89 -2.93
C ALA A 197 2.74 -19.76 -2.17
N GLY A 198 3.03 -21.06 -2.03
CA GLY A 198 2.21 -21.99 -1.25
C GLY A 198 2.11 -21.58 0.23
N LEU A 199 3.24 -21.27 0.85
CA LEU A 199 3.30 -20.79 2.24
C LEU A 199 2.50 -19.50 2.41
N TYR A 200 2.68 -18.53 1.50
CA TYR A 200 2.04 -17.23 1.56
C TYR A 200 0.51 -17.34 1.49
N VAL A 201 -0.03 -18.12 0.56
CA VAL A 201 -1.47 -18.36 0.45
C VAL A 201 -2.02 -19.04 1.71
N ASN A 202 -1.33 -20.05 2.23
CA ASN A 202 -1.75 -20.73 3.45
C ASN A 202 -1.75 -19.81 4.68
N VAL A 203 -0.74 -18.95 4.82
CA VAL A 203 -0.68 -17.95 5.90
C VAL A 203 -1.81 -16.95 5.79
N LEU A 204 -2.09 -16.41 4.61
CA LEU A 204 -3.22 -15.49 4.40
C LEU A 204 -4.57 -16.13 4.75
N ASN A 205 -4.79 -17.35 4.30
CA ASN A 205 -6.00 -18.10 4.61
C ASN A 205 -6.15 -18.35 6.13
N LEU A 206 -5.06 -18.69 6.81
CA LEU A 206 -5.07 -18.89 8.26
C LEU A 206 -5.38 -17.59 9.01
N ILE A 207 -4.77 -16.48 8.63
CA ILE A 207 -5.02 -15.18 9.26
C ILE A 207 -6.48 -14.78 9.09
N GLN A 208 -7.02 -14.91 7.88
CA GLN A 208 -8.43 -14.60 7.62
C GLN A 208 -9.38 -15.51 8.42
N TYR A 209 -9.10 -16.81 8.48
CA TYR A 209 -9.86 -17.73 9.30
C TYR A 209 -9.87 -17.31 10.79
N MET A 210 -8.73 -16.85 11.31
CA MET A 210 -8.63 -16.40 12.70
C MET A 210 -9.44 -15.11 12.94
N HIS A 211 -9.45 -14.19 11.99
CA HIS A 211 -10.29 -12.99 12.06
C HIS A 211 -11.78 -13.34 12.06
N ASP A 212 -12.22 -14.21 11.17
CA ASP A 212 -13.61 -14.70 11.12
C ASP A 212 -13.99 -15.40 12.43
N LYS A 213 -13.14 -16.30 12.93
CA LYS A 213 -13.38 -17.09 14.13
C LYS A 213 -13.59 -16.23 15.38
N TYR A 214 -12.86 -15.13 15.50
CA TYR A 214 -12.90 -14.24 16.66
C TYR A 214 -13.75 -12.98 16.47
N TYR A 215 -14.64 -13.00 15.49
CA TYR A 215 -15.63 -11.93 15.22
C TYR A 215 -15.04 -10.56 14.86
N TYR A 216 -13.76 -10.46 14.59
CA TYR A 216 -13.14 -9.20 14.23
C TYR A 216 -13.80 -8.57 12.99
N GLU A 217 -13.92 -9.36 11.91
CA GLU A 217 -14.55 -8.90 10.68
C GLU A 217 -16.04 -8.66 10.85
N ALA A 218 -16.75 -9.48 11.63
CA ALA A 218 -18.16 -9.27 11.91
C ALA A 218 -18.43 -7.95 12.61
N ALA A 219 -17.55 -7.52 13.51
CA ALA A 219 -17.65 -6.22 14.16
C ALA A 219 -17.41 -5.06 13.16
N GLU A 220 -16.44 -5.20 12.27
CA GLU A 220 -16.15 -4.23 11.22
C GLU A 220 -17.27 -4.17 10.17
N MET A 221 -17.86 -5.31 9.82
CA MET A 221 -18.94 -5.42 8.85
C MET A 221 -20.30 -4.95 9.36
N ALA A 222 -20.42 -4.56 10.63
CA ALA A 222 -21.68 -4.02 11.18
C ALA A 222 -22.21 -2.78 10.43
N LEU A 223 -21.34 -2.08 9.73
CA LEU A 223 -21.66 -0.88 8.93
C LEU A 223 -21.60 -1.13 7.42
N ILE A 224 -21.49 -2.39 7.00
CA ILE A 224 -21.35 -2.80 5.61
C ILE A 224 -22.61 -3.57 5.20
N ASP A 225 -22.80 -3.76 3.90
CA ASP A 225 -23.93 -4.47 3.31
C ASP A 225 -23.99 -5.94 3.78
N THR A 226 -25.18 -6.55 3.70
CA THR A 226 -25.39 -7.93 4.18
C THR A 226 -24.71 -8.99 3.31
N ASP A 227 -24.45 -8.67 2.04
CA ASP A 227 -23.76 -9.56 1.08
C ASP A 227 -22.38 -8.95 0.75
N VAL A 228 -21.42 -9.18 1.63
CA VAL A 228 -20.08 -8.58 1.52
C VAL A 228 -19.18 -9.43 0.66
N ARG A 229 -18.68 -8.86 -0.42
CA ARG A 229 -17.62 -9.46 -1.22
C ARG A 229 -16.28 -9.28 -0.52
N ARG A 230 -15.60 -10.38 -0.23
CA ARG A 230 -14.28 -10.39 0.40
C ARG A 230 -13.18 -10.60 -0.62
N THR A 231 -12.14 -9.81 -0.53
CA THR A 231 -10.96 -9.90 -1.38
C THR A 231 -9.68 -9.92 -0.56
N PHE A 232 -8.62 -10.50 -1.10
CA PHE A 232 -7.27 -10.38 -0.54
C PHE A 232 -6.48 -9.33 -1.30
N ALA A 233 -5.80 -8.45 -0.56
CA ALA A 233 -4.70 -7.68 -1.09
C ALA A 233 -3.42 -8.48 -0.90
N THR A 234 -2.88 -9.01 -1.98
CA THR A 234 -1.56 -9.65 -1.98
C THR A 234 -0.47 -8.59 -2.15
N GLY A 235 0.70 -8.81 -1.56
CA GLY A 235 1.80 -7.88 -1.65
C GLY A 235 3.15 -8.56 -1.70
N ILE A 236 4.09 -7.93 -2.40
CA ILE A 236 5.48 -8.35 -2.47
C ILE A 236 6.39 -7.21 -2.00
N ALA A 237 7.57 -7.57 -1.49
CA ALA A 237 8.63 -6.64 -1.14
C ALA A 237 9.94 -7.11 -1.77
N GLY A 238 10.84 -6.16 -2.09
CA GLY A 238 12.16 -6.46 -2.62
C GLY A 238 12.21 -6.84 -4.11
N PHE A 239 11.15 -6.56 -4.88
CA PHE A 239 11.11 -6.89 -6.31
C PHE A 239 12.25 -6.26 -7.09
N SER A 240 12.50 -4.96 -6.95
CA SER A 240 13.61 -4.26 -7.61
C SER A 240 14.96 -4.83 -7.22
N HIS A 241 15.16 -5.17 -5.94
CA HIS A 241 16.41 -5.81 -5.49
C HIS A 241 16.65 -7.16 -6.16
N VAL A 242 15.59 -7.96 -6.35
CA VAL A 242 15.72 -9.25 -7.06
C VAL A 242 16.07 -9.03 -8.53
N VAL A 243 15.39 -8.09 -9.20
CA VAL A 243 15.65 -7.77 -10.61
C VAL A 243 17.08 -7.31 -10.80
N ASP A 244 17.55 -6.38 -9.98
CA ASP A 244 18.92 -5.86 -10.03
C ASP A 244 19.96 -6.94 -9.72
N SER A 245 19.68 -7.79 -8.72
CA SER A 245 20.57 -8.91 -8.36
C SER A 245 20.67 -9.94 -9.47
N LEU A 246 19.55 -10.38 -10.04
CA LEU A 246 19.55 -11.33 -11.17
C LEU A 246 20.21 -10.73 -12.42
N SER A 247 20.00 -9.45 -12.67
CA SER A 247 20.69 -8.73 -13.74
C SER A 247 22.21 -8.70 -13.51
N ALA A 248 22.64 -8.41 -12.30
CA ALA A 248 24.07 -8.41 -11.96
C ALA A 248 24.68 -9.81 -12.11
N ILE A 249 24.01 -10.86 -11.61
CA ILE A 249 24.48 -12.24 -11.77
C ILE A 249 24.58 -12.65 -13.24
N LYS A 250 23.65 -12.21 -14.06
CA LYS A 250 23.61 -12.54 -15.49
C LYS A 250 24.68 -11.83 -16.33
N TYR A 251 24.97 -10.57 -16.02
CA TYR A 251 25.78 -9.70 -16.87
C TYR A 251 27.12 -9.28 -16.26
N ALA A 252 27.35 -9.57 -14.99
CA ALA A 252 28.62 -9.29 -14.30
C ALA A 252 29.18 -10.55 -13.64
N LYS A 253 30.43 -10.47 -13.14
CA LYS A 253 31.00 -11.49 -12.28
C LYS A 253 30.67 -11.17 -10.83
N VAL A 254 29.74 -11.91 -10.24
CA VAL A 254 29.30 -11.75 -8.86
C VAL A 254 29.91 -12.84 -8.00
N LEU A 255 30.77 -12.44 -7.04
CA LEU A 255 31.37 -13.34 -6.06
C LEU A 255 30.31 -13.80 -5.06
N SER A 256 30.31 -15.09 -4.79
CA SER A 256 29.57 -15.66 -3.65
C SER A 256 30.35 -15.39 -2.36
N LEU A 257 29.84 -14.53 -1.52
CA LEU A 257 30.38 -14.26 -0.19
C LEU A 257 29.62 -15.11 0.85
N ILE A 258 29.90 -16.40 0.85
CA ILE A 258 29.30 -17.35 1.81
C ILE A 258 30.28 -17.60 2.94
#